data_99abac514b42126543e31f24bf7f378d
#
_entry.id   99abac514b42126543e31f24bf7f378d
#
_cell.length_a   1.000
_cell.length_b   1.000
_cell.length_c   1.000
_cell.angle_alpha   90.00
_cell.angle_beta   90.00
_cell.angle_gamma   90.00
#
_symmetry.space_group_name_H-M   'P 1'
#
loop_
_entity.id
_entity.type
_entity.pdbx_description
1 polymer ?
#
loop_
_entity_poly.entity_id
_entity_poly.type
_entity_poly.pdbx_seq_one_letter_code
_entity_poly.pdbx_strand_id
1 'polypeptide(L)'
;MKKNSQQFETVIIGTGFSGLLAAIRLKTKGIKDFVLLERESNPGGTWQNNSYPGAEVDIPTGLYSFSFIPYKFTKRYAPQSELLKYTNYIIDKFNIRKFTKTNQNVAKITYDEGECLWHIKVTSGERYIARFIIDTSGVLANPNTPYINGAESFQGKKFHTAEWDHNVSYEGKKVGVIGSGCSATQVVPAIANQVNKLTVFMGTPEWIIPRSDRNYSPIEQTIMNLPVIRHLNRFIIFFIHEVRFIGFRRYLFTKKLSKLMKYLYKLNLKKNLKKYIKDDYLRKHMMPDYELGCRRVIPSNAYLPALFRDNVEVDVSGIDAITAAGIRTKNGNNIPLDILIYATGYFAYSNINKMLSFKVYGRDGRNLNSEWKAGAVSYKGITVSGYPNYFKINGPNTGTGHSSQISYMETMVNYTVEDICAVRRDNSIKAIDVRSDVQSKYMTKMKNTMKSTVWQNGNCKSFYKKDKTGEVTSLSPESVINFIFSRKWFSLRDYQLLK
;
A
#
# COMPACT_ATOMS: atom_id res chain seq x y z
N MET A 1 -14.11 -32.13 20.71
CA MET A 1 -14.39 -30.90 21.45
C MET A 1 -14.85 -29.79 20.50
N LYS A 2 -16.12 -29.37 20.56
CA LYS A 2 -16.58 -28.17 19.82
C LYS A 2 -15.82 -26.97 20.45
N LYS A 3 -14.78 -26.47 19.81
CA LYS A 3 -14.15 -25.18 20.19
C LYS A 3 -15.25 -24.11 20.11
N ASN A 4 -15.57 -23.45 21.23
CA ASN A 4 -16.58 -22.41 21.30
C ASN A 4 -16.25 -21.33 20.27
N SER A 5 -17.15 -21.13 19.31
CA SER A 5 -17.06 -20.03 18.37
C SER A 5 -17.47 -18.74 19.07
N GLN A 6 -16.68 -17.68 18.92
CA GLN A 6 -17.03 -16.35 19.43
C GLN A 6 -17.81 -15.60 18.37
N GLN A 7 -18.98 -15.08 18.73
CA GLN A 7 -19.84 -14.36 17.79
C GLN A 7 -19.76 -12.85 18.03
N PHE A 8 -19.71 -12.11 16.94
CA PHE A 8 -19.73 -10.65 16.89
C PHE A 8 -20.63 -10.19 15.75
N GLU A 9 -21.19 -9.01 15.86
CA GLU A 9 -21.92 -8.42 14.74
C GLU A 9 -20.96 -8.11 13.58
N THR A 10 -19.77 -7.55 13.88
CA THR A 10 -18.76 -7.20 12.87
C THR A 10 -17.38 -7.73 13.22
N VAL A 11 -16.71 -8.39 12.28
CA VAL A 11 -15.29 -8.72 12.39
C VAL A 11 -14.50 -7.83 11.40
N ILE A 12 -13.51 -7.12 11.94
CA ILE A 12 -12.54 -6.32 11.19
C ILE A 12 -11.24 -7.12 11.11
N ILE A 13 -10.72 -7.37 9.92
CA ILE A 13 -9.49 -8.14 9.72
C ILE A 13 -8.33 -7.18 9.46
N GLY A 14 -7.42 -7.05 10.41
CA GLY A 14 -6.25 -6.16 10.40
C GLY A 14 -6.43 -4.88 11.21
N THR A 15 -5.32 -4.38 11.77
CA THR A 15 -5.28 -3.19 12.65
C THR A 15 -4.39 -2.07 12.10
N GLY A 16 -4.15 -2.04 10.80
CA GLY A 16 -3.56 -0.88 10.12
C GLY A 16 -4.53 0.31 10.09
N PHE A 17 -4.15 1.40 9.44
CA PHE A 17 -4.99 2.61 9.37
C PHE A 17 -6.43 2.32 8.93
N SER A 18 -6.66 1.44 7.97
CA SER A 18 -8.02 1.09 7.52
C SER A 18 -8.84 0.43 8.62
N GLY A 19 -8.25 -0.50 9.38
CA GLY A 19 -8.93 -1.21 10.48
C GLY A 19 -9.22 -0.30 11.66
N LEU A 20 -8.24 0.55 12.03
CA LEU A 20 -8.44 1.55 13.08
C LEU A 20 -9.55 2.53 12.71
N LEU A 21 -9.56 2.99 11.46
CA LEU A 21 -10.60 3.88 10.95
C LEU A 21 -11.98 3.22 10.97
N ALA A 22 -12.09 1.96 10.55
CA ALA A 22 -13.34 1.21 10.57
C ALA A 22 -13.88 1.08 12.01
N ALA A 23 -13.03 0.70 12.97
CA ALA A 23 -13.40 0.63 14.37
C ALA A 23 -13.88 1.97 14.94
N ILE A 24 -13.18 3.07 14.63
CA ILE A 24 -13.56 4.41 15.05
C ILE A 24 -14.93 4.80 14.49
N ARG A 25 -15.17 4.55 13.20
CA ARG A 25 -16.44 4.90 12.55
C ARG A 25 -17.61 4.07 13.05
N LEU A 26 -17.42 2.76 13.27
CA LEU A 26 -18.45 1.92 13.93
C LEU A 26 -18.79 2.46 15.31
N LYS A 27 -17.79 2.76 16.15
CA LYS A 27 -18.01 3.36 17.49
C LYS A 27 -18.76 4.70 17.41
N THR A 28 -18.42 5.56 16.46
CA THR A 28 -19.08 6.85 16.27
C THR A 28 -20.56 6.69 15.90
N LYS A 29 -20.93 5.60 15.22
CA LYS A 29 -22.31 5.24 14.90
C LYS A 29 -23.01 4.44 16.00
N GLY A 30 -22.39 4.27 17.17
CA GLY A 30 -22.94 3.53 18.29
C GLY A 30 -22.87 2.00 18.19
N ILE A 31 -22.17 1.48 17.16
CA ILE A 31 -21.95 0.06 16.97
C ILE A 31 -20.76 -0.36 17.86
N LYS A 32 -21.02 -1.21 18.86
CA LYS A 32 -20.01 -1.63 19.86
C LYS A 32 -19.71 -3.13 19.79
N ASP A 33 -20.55 -3.91 19.13
CA ASP A 33 -20.37 -5.36 18.95
C ASP A 33 -19.49 -5.64 17.73
N PHE A 34 -18.17 -5.45 17.91
CA PHE A 34 -17.16 -5.78 16.90
C PHE A 34 -15.84 -6.20 17.54
N VAL A 35 -15.02 -6.90 16.77
CA VAL A 35 -13.65 -7.28 17.11
C VAL A 35 -12.71 -7.02 15.93
N LEU A 36 -11.46 -6.60 16.23
CA LEU A 36 -10.37 -6.55 15.28
C LEU A 36 -9.48 -7.78 15.47
N LEU A 37 -9.21 -8.49 14.38
CA LEU A 37 -8.29 -9.63 14.37
C LEU A 37 -6.97 -9.20 13.72
N GLU A 38 -5.90 -9.20 14.52
CA GLU A 38 -4.55 -8.84 14.07
C GLU A 38 -3.65 -10.08 14.07
N ARG A 39 -2.95 -10.32 12.96
CA ARG A 39 -2.04 -11.47 12.84
C ARG A 39 -0.76 -11.30 13.67
N GLU A 40 -0.29 -10.07 13.83
CA GLU A 40 0.93 -9.76 14.58
C GLU A 40 0.65 -9.64 16.09
N SER A 41 1.72 -9.62 16.87
CA SER A 41 1.65 -9.43 18.33
C SER A 41 1.26 -8.00 18.74
N ASN A 42 1.47 -7.03 17.85
CA ASN A 42 1.17 -5.63 18.09
C ASN A 42 0.31 -5.05 16.95
N PRO A 43 -0.69 -4.23 17.28
CA PRO A 43 -1.47 -3.53 16.27
C PRO A 43 -0.65 -2.38 15.63
N GLY A 44 -1.00 -2.01 14.38
CA GLY A 44 -0.38 -0.86 13.70
C GLY A 44 -0.12 -1.07 12.22
N GLY A 45 -0.23 -2.32 11.74
CA GLY A 45 -0.11 -2.66 10.31
C GLY A 45 1.21 -2.22 9.70
N THR A 46 1.18 -1.54 8.55
CA THR A 46 2.37 -1.14 7.78
C THR A 46 3.42 -0.40 8.62
N TRP A 47 3.03 0.48 9.52
CA TRP A 47 3.96 1.28 10.33
C TRP A 47 4.49 0.57 11.57
N GLN A 48 3.84 -0.53 11.97
CA GLN A 48 4.39 -1.47 12.94
C GLN A 48 5.44 -2.39 12.28
N ASN A 49 5.16 -2.88 11.06
CA ASN A 49 5.95 -3.94 10.44
C ASN A 49 7.16 -3.40 9.65
N ASN A 50 7.07 -2.21 9.06
CA ASN A 50 8.17 -1.64 8.25
C ASN A 50 9.09 -0.78 9.10
N SER A 51 9.97 -1.42 9.87
CA SER A 51 10.89 -0.78 10.80
C SER A 51 12.34 -0.65 10.28
N TYR A 52 12.57 -0.86 8.98
CA TYR A 52 13.90 -0.72 8.37
C TYR A 52 14.42 0.73 8.47
N PRO A 53 15.76 0.93 8.54
CA PRO A 53 16.35 2.25 8.60
C PRO A 53 15.94 3.16 7.44
N GLY A 54 15.56 4.39 7.76
CA GLY A 54 15.12 5.37 6.78
C GLY A 54 13.67 5.22 6.31
N ALA A 55 12.90 4.26 6.85
CA ALA A 55 11.47 4.12 6.52
C ALA A 55 10.71 5.41 6.86
N GLU A 56 10.02 5.98 5.86
CA GLU A 56 9.27 7.22 6.00
C GLU A 56 8.14 7.31 4.97
N VAL A 57 7.18 8.20 5.20
CA VAL A 57 6.11 8.46 4.24
C VAL A 57 6.60 9.36 3.09
N ASP A 58 6.06 9.15 1.89
CA ASP A 58 6.35 9.95 0.69
C ASP A 58 5.26 11.00 0.36
N ILE A 59 4.28 11.16 1.25
CA ILE A 59 3.21 12.15 1.19
C ILE A 59 3.29 13.04 2.44
N PRO A 60 3.11 14.38 2.31
CA PRO A 60 3.13 15.26 3.48
C PRO A 60 2.13 14.87 4.57
N THR A 61 2.57 14.91 5.83
CA THR A 61 1.79 14.51 7.02
C THR A 61 0.45 15.21 7.16
N GLY A 62 0.34 16.47 6.68
CA GLY A 62 -0.93 17.18 6.63
C GLY A 62 -2.01 16.48 5.79
N LEU A 63 -1.63 15.62 4.85
CA LEU A 63 -2.53 14.77 4.06
C LEU A 63 -2.42 13.28 4.43
N TYR A 64 -1.27 12.84 4.96
CA TYR A 64 -1.07 11.45 5.39
C TYR A 64 -1.42 11.28 6.88
N SER A 65 -2.59 11.75 7.26
CA SER A 65 -3.19 11.62 8.59
C SER A 65 -4.71 11.61 8.47
N PHE A 66 -5.43 11.13 9.47
CA PHE A 66 -6.89 11.20 9.45
C PHE A 66 -7.35 12.65 9.52
N SER A 67 -8.32 13.00 8.66
CA SER A 67 -8.81 14.37 8.49
C SER A 67 -9.39 14.97 9.78
N PHE A 68 -9.92 14.12 10.66
CA PHE A 68 -10.64 14.49 11.89
C PHE A 68 -9.82 14.33 13.18
N ILE A 69 -8.57 13.81 13.07
CA ILE A 69 -7.70 13.62 14.25
C ILE A 69 -6.55 14.64 14.20
N PRO A 70 -6.52 15.62 15.12
CA PRO A 70 -5.35 16.49 15.25
C PRO A 70 -4.16 15.73 15.82
N TYR A 71 -2.96 15.99 15.26
CA TYR A 71 -1.71 15.46 15.77
C TYR A 71 -0.55 16.42 15.42
N LYS A 72 0.37 16.64 16.36
CA LYS A 72 1.51 17.55 16.20
C LYS A 72 2.69 16.78 15.59
N PHE A 73 2.69 16.66 14.25
CA PHE A 73 3.83 16.10 13.56
C PHE A 73 5.06 17.02 13.68
N THR A 74 6.23 16.41 13.84
CA THR A 74 7.51 17.13 13.95
C THR A 74 8.14 17.43 12.60
N LYS A 75 7.70 16.72 11.55
CA LYS A 75 8.29 16.76 10.22
C LYS A 75 7.22 16.72 9.12
N ARG A 76 7.51 17.40 8.00
CA ARG A 76 6.60 17.42 6.84
C ARG A 76 6.39 16.03 6.24
N TYR A 77 7.42 15.19 6.22
CA TYR A 77 7.36 13.77 5.85
C TYR A 77 7.84 12.98 7.05
N ALA A 78 6.90 12.40 7.78
CA ALA A 78 7.20 11.73 9.03
C ALA A 78 7.96 10.41 8.82
N PRO A 79 8.99 10.13 9.65
CA PRO A 79 9.62 8.83 9.70
C PRO A 79 8.66 7.79 10.29
N GLN A 80 8.96 6.52 10.07
CA GLN A 80 8.20 5.38 10.58
C GLN A 80 7.93 5.47 12.09
N SER A 81 8.94 5.84 12.87
CA SER A 81 8.82 5.96 14.33
C SER A 81 7.76 6.99 14.76
N GLU A 82 7.63 8.10 14.04
CA GLU A 82 6.60 9.09 14.33
C GLU A 82 5.22 8.63 13.85
N LEU A 83 5.14 7.94 12.71
CA LEU A 83 3.89 7.36 12.24
C LEU A 83 3.39 6.23 13.15
N LEU A 84 4.29 5.46 13.73
CA LEU A 84 3.96 4.48 14.75
C LEU A 84 3.45 5.14 16.04
N LYS A 85 4.08 6.24 16.49
CA LYS A 85 3.58 7.05 17.61
C LYS A 85 2.18 7.59 17.33
N TYR A 86 1.94 8.11 16.12
CA TYR A 86 0.61 8.55 15.69
C TYR A 86 -0.40 7.41 15.69
N THR A 87 -0.02 6.23 15.21
CA THR A 87 -0.87 5.03 15.22
C THR A 87 -1.26 4.63 16.65
N ASN A 88 -0.29 4.57 17.57
CA ASN A 88 -0.54 4.26 18.96
C ASN A 88 -1.40 5.34 19.64
N TYR A 89 -1.16 6.62 19.36
CA TYR A 89 -2.02 7.70 19.83
C TYR A 89 -3.49 7.51 19.41
N ILE A 90 -3.75 7.08 18.18
CA ILE A 90 -5.11 6.78 17.71
C ILE A 90 -5.70 5.60 18.50
N ILE A 91 -4.94 4.51 18.63
CA ILE A 91 -5.37 3.30 19.32
C ILE A 91 -5.79 3.62 20.77
N ASP A 92 -4.98 4.40 21.46
CA ASP A 92 -5.20 4.76 22.87
C ASP A 92 -6.33 5.79 23.00
N LYS A 93 -6.33 6.84 22.20
CA LYS A 93 -7.38 7.88 22.19
C LYS A 93 -8.78 7.33 22.00
N PHE A 94 -8.92 6.33 21.14
CA PHE A 94 -10.23 5.70 20.87
C PHE A 94 -10.43 4.39 21.60
N ASN A 95 -9.52 4.03 22.53
CA ASN A 95 -9.58 2.79 23.30
C ASN A 95 -9.86 1.56 22.41
N ILE A 96 -9.05 1.40 21.33
CA ILE A 96 -9.25 0.32 20.35
C ILE A 96 -8.65 -1.00 20.88
N ARG A 97 -7.62 -0.95 21.75
CA ARG A 97 -6.97 -2.16 22.28
C ARG A 97 -7.97 -3.17 22.87
N LYS A 98 -8.99 -2.71 23.56
CA LYS A 98 -10.00 -3.60 24.16
C LYS A 98 -10.85 -4.37 23.16
N PHE A 99 -10.91 -3.93 21.91
CA PHE A 99 -11.60 -4.60 20.82
C PHE A 99 -10.66 -5.42 19.93
N THR A 100 -9.35 -5.41 20.21
CA THR A 100 -8.33 -6.03 19.38
C THR A 100 -7.87 -7.34 19.98
N LYS A 101 -7.83 -8.38 19.13
CA LYS A 101 -7.18 -9.65 19.41
C LYS A 101 -5.97 -9.79 18.51
N THR A 102 -4.80 -9.85 19.14
CA THR A 102 -3.51 -10.05 18.44
C THR A 102 -3.22 -11.55 18.29
N ASN A 103 -2.20 -11.89 17.47
CA ASN A 103 -1.84 -13.27 17.13
C ASN A 103 -3.02 -14.06 16.50
N GLN A 104 -3.92 -13.37 15.83
CA GLN A 104 -5.10 -13.93 15.17
C GLN A 104 -4.93 -13.88 13.65
N ASN A 105 -4.08 -14.79 13.12
CA ASN A 105 -3.87 -14.89 11.69
C ASN A 105 -5.04 -15.63 11.03
N VAL A 106 -5.91 -14.90 10.33
CA VAL A 106 -7.05 -15.46 9.61
C VAL A 106 -6.55 -16.36 8.48
N ALA A 107 -6.99 -17.62 8.47
CA ALA A 107 -6.65 -18.59 7.44
C ALA A 107 -7.73 -18.71 6.35
N LYS A 108 -9.01 -18.64 6.77
CA LYS A 108 -10.16 -18.82 5.89
C LYS A 108 -11.40 -18.15 6.46
N ILE A 109 -12.21 -17.56 5.57
CA ILE A 109 -13.59 -17.15 5.89
C ILE A 109 -14.55 -17.83 4.92
N THR A 110 -15.73 -18.23 5.39
CA THR A 110 -16.74 -18.92 4.60
C THR A 110 -18.12 -18.36 4.94
N TYR A 111 -18.88 -17.98 3.94
CA TYR A 111 -20.26 -17.55 4.08
C TYR A 111 -21.19 -18.75 4.23
N ASP A 112 -22.05 -18.71 5.23
CA ASP A 112 -23.15 -19.65 5.42
C ASP A 112 -24.43 -19.01 4.92
N GLU A 113 -25.02 -19.59 3.87
CA GLU A 113 -26.21 -19.03 3.22
C GLU A 113 -27.48 -19.24 4.06
N GLY A 114 -27.57 -20.33 4.82
CA GLY A 114 -28.73 -20.62 5.68
C GLY A 114 -28.84 -19.64 6.84
N GLU A 115 -27.70 -19.32 7.45
CA GLU A 115 -27.63 -18.41 8.58
C GLU A 115 -27.42 -16.95 8.16
N CYS A 116 -26.99 -16.70 6.92
CA CYS A 116 -26.52 -15.40 6.41
C CYS A 116 -25.35 -14.84 7.26
N LEU A 117 -24.43 -15.69 7.69
CA LEU A 117 -23.32 -15.39 8.57
C LEU A 117 -21.97 -15.81 7.95
N TRP A 118 -20.91 -15.17 8.37
CA TRP A 118 -19.55 -15.53 8.05
C TRP A 118 -18.90 -16.34 9.14
N HIS A 119 -18.32 -17.48 8.79
CA HIS A 119 -17.48 -18.31 9.68
C HIS A 119 -16.02 -18.04 9.39
N ILE A 120 -15.29 -17.55 10.40
CA ILE A 120 -13.89 -17.17 10.33
C ILE A 120 -13.05 -18.22 11.07
N LYS A 121 -12.03 -18.76 10.43
CA LYS A 121 -11.05 -19.67 11.02
C LYS A 121 -9.68 -19.02 11.01
N VAL A 122 -9.04 -18.92 12.18
CA VAL A 122 -7.65 -18.48 12.33
C VAL A 122 -6.70 -19.67 12.40
N THR A 123 -5.42 -19.44 12.16
CA THR A 123 -4.39 -20.51 12.12
C THR A 123 -4.19 -21.19 13.47
N SER A 124 -4.40 -20.49 14.59
CA SER A 124 -4.37 -21.07 15.94
C SER A 124 -5.52 -22.06 16.20
N GLY A 125 -6.51 -22.12 15.29
CA GLY A 125 -7.68 -22.98 15.39
C GLY A 125 -8.88 -22.37 16.12
N GLU A 126 -8.79 -21.14 16.62
CA GLU A 126 -9.94 -20.39 17.09
C GLU A 126 -10.93 -20.11 15.95
N ARG A 127 -12.20 -19.89 16.31
CA ARG A 127 -13.26 -19.63 15.33
C ARG A 127 -14.08 -18.41 15.77
N TYR A 128 -14.44 -17.61 14.77
CA TYR A 128 -15.32 -16.45 14.95
C TYR A 128 -16.49 -16.56 14.00
N ILE A 129 -17.62 -15.98 14.38
CA ILE A 129 -18.82 -15.87 13.55
C ILE A 129 -19.20 -14.39 13.50
N ALA A 130 -19.55 -13.89 12.32
CA ALA A 130 -19.94 -12.50 12.15
C ALA A 130 -20.98 -12.31 11.05
N ARG A 131 -21.86 -11.31 11.22
CA ARG A 131 -22.79 -10.87 10.18
C ARG A 131 -22.07 -10.04 9.12
N PHE A 132 -21.10 -9.20 9.53
CA PHE A 132 -20.35 -8.33 8.64
C PHE A 132 -18.85 -8.60 8.74
N ILE A 133 -18.18 -8.62 7.59
CA ILE A 133 -16.71 -8.66 7.50
C ILE A 133 -16.20 -7.35 6.90
N ILE A 134 -15.31 -6.67 7.60
CA ILE A 134 -14.53 -5.55 7.04
C ILE A 134 -13.09 -6.03 6.88
N ASP A 135 -12.74 -6.40 5.65
CA ASP A 135 -11.38 -6.83 5.33
C ASP A 135 -10.47 -5.61 5.11
N THR A 136 -9.62 -5.37 6.09
CA THR A 136 -8.60 -4.32 6.10
C THR A 136 -7.18 -4.88 6.11
N SER A 137 -7.00 -6.12 5.64
CA SER A 137 -5.71 -6.83 5.63
C SER A 137 -4.61 -6.13 4.81
N GLY A 138 -4.99 -5.08 4.04
CA GLY A 138 -4.05 -4.25 3.28
C GLY A 138 -3.57 -4.88 1.98
N VAL A 139 -2.80 -4.09 1.21
CA VAL A 139 -2.21 -4.51 -0.08
C VAL A 139 -0.69 -4.61 -0.01
N LEU A 140 -0.07 -4.10 1.06
CA LEU A 140 1.36 -4.17 1.34
C LEU A 140 1.59 -5.03 2.59
N ALA A 141 1.07 -6.26 2.58
CA ALA A 141 1.08 -7.16 3.74
C ALA A 141 2.01 -8.36 3.57
N ASN A 142 2.21 -8.81 2.32
CA ASN A 142 3.00 -10.00 2.02
C ASN A 142 4.23 -9.61 1.19
N PRO A 143 5.46 -9.74 1.73
CA PRO A 143 6.71 -9.41 1.04
C PRO A 143 6.89 -10.22 -0.24
N ASN A 144 7.46 -9.63 -1.25
CA ASN A 144 7.81 -10.29 -2.51
C ASN A 144 9.31 -10.54 -2.57
N THR A 145 9.75 -11.68 -2.07
CA THR A 145 11.13 -12.16 -2.27
C THR A 145 11.17 -12.93 -3.58
N PRO A 146 11.83 -12.41 -4.63
CA PRO A 146 11.91 -13.10 -5.91
C PRO A 146 12.77 -14.36 -5.79
N TYR A 147 12.41 -15.37 -6.58
CA TYR A 147 13.30 -16.51 -6.76
C TYR A 147 14.54 -16.07 -7.59
N ILE A 148 15.71 -16.25 -7.01
CA ILE A 148 17.00 -16.05 -7.68
C ILE A 148 17.79 -17.34 -7.52
N ASN A 149 18.34 -17.85 -8.63
CA ASN A 149 19.08 -19.09 -8.61
C ASN A 149 20.21 -19.06 -7.57
N GLY A 150 20.37 -20.13 -6.80
CA GLY A 150 21.38 -20.25 -5.75
C GLY A 150 21.12 -19.47 -4.45
N ALA A 151 19.94 -18.82 -4.28
CA ALA A 151 19.66 -18.04 -3.08
C ALA A 151 19.76 -18.81 -1.76
N GLU A 152 19.52 -20.12 -1.79
CA GLU A 152 19.61 -20.97 -0.59
C GLU A 152 21.07 -21.29 -0.19
N SER A 153 22.04 -21.16 -1.12
CA SER A 153 23.44 -21.40 -0.83
C SER A 153 24.15 -20.27 -0.08
N PHE A 154 23.54 -19.07 -0.04
CA PHE A 154 24.15 -17.89 0.57
C PHE A 154 24.38 -18.09 2.08
N GLN A 155 25.63 -17.96 2.51
CA GLN A 155 26.04 -18.17 3.89
C GLN A 155 25.92 -16.91 4.77
N GLY A 156 25.80 -15.74 4.17
CA GLY A 156 25.56 -14.49 4.88
C GLY A 156 24.14 -14.34 5.37
N LYS A 157 23.84 -13.22 6.00
CA LYS A 157 22.47 -12.89 6.45
C LYS A 157 21.63 -12.38 5.27
N LYS A 158 20.41 -12.87 5.12
CA LYS A 158 19.47 -12.40 4.08
C LYS A 158 18.10 -12.13 4.69
N PHE A 159 17.51 -10.97 4.38
CA PHE A 159 16.16 -10.60 4.82
C PHE A 159 15.52 -9.59 3.88
N HIS A 160 14.20 -9.50 3.94
CA HIS A 160 13.43 -8.50 3.21
C HIS A 160 13.26 -7.23 4.06
N THR A 161 13.18 -6.03 3.43
CA THR A 161 12.95 -4.77 4.15
C THR A 161 11.70 -4.78 5.04
N ALA A 162 10.66 -5.53 4.67
CA ALA A 162 9.45 -5.70 5.47
C ALA A 162 9.63 -6.61 6.70
N GLU A 163 10.72 -7.37 6.75
CA GLU A 163 11.08 -8.33 7.79
C GLU A 163 12.49 -8.01 8.29
N TRP A 164 12.71 -6.75 8.65
CA TRP A 164 14.02 -6.25 9.03
C TRP A 164 14.50 -6.91 10.33
N ASP A 165 15.67 -7.56 10.25
CA ASP A 165 16.29 -8.18 11.42
C ASP A 165 17.13 -7.16 12.19
N HIS A 166 16.57 -6.65 13.27
CA HIS A 166 17.23 -5.68 14.15
C HIS A 166 18.43 -6.24 14.94
N ASN A 167 18.60 -7.58 14.97
CA ASN A 167 19.74 -8.21 15.66
C ASN A 167 20.97 -8.30 14.75
N VAL A 168 20.84 -8.00 13.46
CA VAL A 168 21.95 -8.03 12.51
C VAL A 168 22.61 -6.67 12.43
N SER A 169 23.86 -6.56 12.89
CA SER A 169 24.69 -5.37 12.65
C SER A 169 25.22 -5.40 11.22
N TYR A 170 25.00 -4.32 10.51
CA TYR A 170 25.59 -4.07 9.17
C TYR A 170 26.80 -3.14 9.21
N GLU A 171 27.21 -2.67 10.40
CA GLU A 171 28.37 -1.82 10.58
C GLU A 171 29.66 -2.50 10.13
N GLY A 172 30.43 -1.84 9.27
CA GLY A 172 31.67 -2.36 8.71
C GLY A 172 31.50 -3.55 7.75
N LYS A 173 30.27 -3.96 7.39
CA LYS A 173 29.98 -5.11 6.53
C LYS A 173 29.90 -4.73 5.04
N LYS A 174 30.04 -5.75 4.18
CA LYS A 174 29.71 -5.66 2.75
C LYS A 174 28.24 -6.01 2.55
N VAL A 175 27.44 -5.02 2.17
CA VAL A 175 25.99 -5.14 2.11
C VAL A 175 25.52 -5.03 0.66
N GLY A 176 24.65 -5.95 0.22
CA GLY A 176 23.96 -5.89 -1.05
C GLY A 176 22.49 -5.52 -0.85
N VAL A 177 21.97 -4.57 -1.65
CA VAL A 177 20.54 -4.21 -1.69
C VAL A 177 19.99 -4.53 -3.08
N ILE A 178 19.01 -5.44 -3.15
CA ILE A 178 18.33 -5.77 -4.40
C ILE A 178 17.07 -4.92 -4.53
N GLY A 179 17.05 -4.01 -5.52
CA GLY A 179 15.90 -3.16 -5.84
C GLY A 179 16.25 -1.69 -5.98
N SER A 180 15.32 -0.93 -6.55
CA SER A 180 15.46 0.51 -6.81
C SER A 180 14.20 1.30 -6.42
N GLY A 181 13.17 0.64 -5.89
CA GLY A 181 11.89 1.24 -5.53
C GLY A 181 11.93 2.02 -4.20
N CYS A 182 10.76 2.38 -3.66
CA CYS A 182 10.64 3.22 -2.46
C CYS A 182 11.47 2.72 -1.26
N SER A 183 11.48 1.41 -0.99
CA SER A 183 12.25 0.88 0.14
C SER A 183 13.76 1.02 -0.07
N ALA A 184 14.26 0.75 -1.29
CA ALA A 184 15.67 0.93 -1.60
C ALA A 184 16.09 2.40 -1.51
N THR A 185 15.24 3.33 -1.99
CA THR A 185 15.53 4.78 -1.93
C THR A 185 15.57 5.34 -0.50
N GLN A 186 15.06 4.60 0.47
CA GLN A 186 15.06 4.95 1.89
C GLN A 186 16.18 4.24 2.65
N VAL A 187 16.33 2.92 2.48
CA VAL A 187 17.33 2.16 3.24
C VAL A 187 18.77 2.48 2.81
N VAL A 188 19.00 2.65 1.49
CA VAL A 188 20.37 2.94 0.97
C VAL A 188 21.00 4.17 1.63
N PRO A 189 20.39 5.37 1.60
CA PRO A 189 20.98 6.53 2.26
C PRO A 189 21.10 6.38 3.79
N ALA A 190 20.22 5.60 4.41
CA ALA A 190 20.21 5.42 5.86
C ALA A 190 21.38 4.57 6.37
N ILE A 191 21.82 3.58 5.59
CA ILE A 191 22.89 2.66 6.00
C ILE A 191 24.25 2.97 5.35
N ALA A 192 24.29 3.74 4.28
CA ALA A 192 25.50 3.96 3.47
C ALA A 192 26.72 4.45 4.29
N ASN A 193 26.50 5.24 5.35
CA ASN A 193 27.58 5.76 6.22
C ASN A 193 28.14 4.73 7.22
N GLN A 194 27.45 3.61 7.41
CA GLN A 194 27.74 2.65 8.48
C GLN A 194 28.37 1.36 7.94
N VAL A 195 28.19 1.10 6.64
CA VAL A 195 28.71 -0.10 5.99
C VAL A 195 30.10 0.12 5.41
N ASN A 196 30.90 -0.92 5.33
CA ASN A 196 32.20 -0.87 4.64
C ASN A 196 32.00 -0.67 3.13
N LYS A 197 31.18 -1.52 2.50
CA LYS A 197 30.80 -1.41 1.09
C LYS A 197 29.32 -1.70 0.92
N LEU A 198 28.65 -0.88 0.12
CA LEU A 198 27.25 -1.05 -0.25
C LEU A 198 27.14 -1.27 -1.76
N THR A 199 26.56 -2.40 -2.19
CA THR A 199 26.26 -2.62 -3.61
C THR A 199 24.75 -2.60 -3.82
N VAL A 200 24.29 -1.72 -4.71
CA VAL A 200 22.87 -1.59 -5.07
C VAL A 200 22.64 -2.26 -6.43
N PHE A 201 21.94 -3.40 -6.43
CA PHE A 201 21.56 -4.10 -7.64
C PHE A 201 20.27 -3.52 -8.22
N MET A 202 20.41 -2.72 -9.27
CA MET A 202 19.32 -1.95 -9.87
C MET A 202 18.87 -2.54 -11.19
N GLY A 203 17.66 -3.12 -11.23
CA GLY A 203 17.10 -3.66 -12.47
C GLY A 203 16.44 -2.61 -13.36
N THR A 204 15.71 -1.67 -12.80
CA THR A 204 15.03 -0.59 -13.52
C THR A 204 15.16 0.70 -12.72
N PRO A 205 15.66 1.78 -13.33
CA PRO A 205 15.78 3.06 -12.63
C PRO A 205 14.41 3.69 -12.36
N GLU A 206 14.34 4.50 -11.32
CA GLU A 206 13.10 5.18 -10.92
C GLU A 206 13.16 6.67 -11.22
N TRP A 207 11.99 7.29 -11.40
CA TRP A 207 11.88 8.74 -11.45
C TRP A 207 12.05 9.32 -10.05
N ILE A 208 13.26 9.79 -9.76
CA ILE A 208 13.57 10.48 -8.50
C ILE A 208 13.37 11.98 -8.68
N ILE A 209 12.58 12.58 -7.80
CA ILE A 209 12.28 14.02 -7.82
C ILE A 209 12.69 14.68 -6.50
N PRO A 210 13.01 15.98 -6.53
CA PRO A 210 13.25 16.72 -5.29
C PRO A 210 12.05 16.69 -4.36
N ARG A 211 12.33 16.63 -3.05
CA ARG A 211 11.34 16.65 -1.98
C ARG A 211 11.52 17.89 -1.13
N SER A 212 10.47 18.68 -0.96
CA SER A 212 10.45 19.84 -0.06
C SER A 212 10.24 19.38 1.38
N ASP A 213 11.23 18.66 1.93
CA ASP A 213 11.19 18.15 3.29
C ASP A 213 11.75 19.20 4.27
N ARG A 214 11.14 19.30 5.43
CA ARG A 214 11.60 20.14 6.53
C ARG A 214 11.03 19.70 7.87
N ASN A 215 11.76 20.01 8.92
CA ASN A 215 11.28 19.90 10.29
C ASN A 215 10.34 21.08 10.61
N TYR A 216 9.39 20.85 11.48
CA TYR A 216 8.53 21.88 12.02
C TYR A 216 9.05 22.34 13.38
N SER A 217 9.15 23.65 13.59
CA SER A 217 9.42 24.17 14.92
C SER A 217 8.26 23.91 15.89
N PRO A 218 8.45 23.92 17.21
CA PRO A 218 7.36 23.71 18.19
C PRO A 218 6.19 24.69 18.00
N ILE A 219 6.49 25.95 17.61
CA ILE A 219 5.47 26.96 17.31
C ILE A 219 4.67 26.56 16.07
N GLU A 220 5.35 26.17 14.98
CA GLU A 220 4.67 25.70 13.76
C GLU A 220 3.80 24.47 14.02
N GLN A 221 4.27 23.50 14.80
CA GLN A 221 3.49 22.31 15.18
C GLN A 221 2.19 22.71 15.87
N THR A 222 2.24 23.71 16.73
CA THR A 222 1.06 24.22 17.43
C THR A 222 0.12 24.96 16.47
N ILE A 223 0.64 25.85 15.63
CA ILE A 223 -0.14 26.61 14.65
C ILE A 223 -0.79 25.67 13.63
N MET A 224 -0.03 24.72 13.08
CA MET A 224 -0.52 23.73 12.10
C MET A 224 -1.60 22.81 12.68
N ASN A 225 -1.69 22.69 14.00
CA ASN A 225 -2.71 21.89 14.68
C ASN A 225 -4.00 22.64 15.00
N LEU A 226 -4.02 23.99 14.85
CA LEU A 226 -5.24 24.78 14.96
C LEU A 226 -6.26 24.35 13.88
N PRO A 227 -7.54 24.17 14.22
CA PRO A 227 -8.51 23.54 13.32
C PRO A 227 -8.57 24.18 11.92
N VAL A 228 -8.68 25.50 11.85
CA VAL A 228 -8.77 26.23 10.57
C VAL A 228 -7.50 26.04 9.74
N ILE A 229 -6.32 26.25 10.35
CA ILE A 229 -5.03 26.18 9.67
C ILE A 229 -4.75 24.75 9.22
N ARG A 230 -5.06 23.75 10.05
CA ARG A 230 -4.91 22.33 9.71
C ARG A 230 -5.75 21.96 8.48
N HIS A 231 -7.02 22.37 8.43
CA HIS A 231 -7.90 22.08 7.30
C HIS A 231 -7.44 22.83 6.04
N LEU A 232 -7.02 24.09 6.16
CA LEU A 232 -6.50 24.86 5.04
C LEU A 232 -5.20 24.25 4.49
N ASN A 233 -4.24 23.90 5.36
CA ASN A 233 -3.00 23.23 4.95
C ASN A 233 -3.29 21.89 4.26
N ARG A 234 -4.20 21.08 4.83
CA ARG A 234 -4.66 19.82 4.22
C ARG A 234 -5.27 20.06 2.84
N PHE A 235 -6.12 21.06 2.71
CA PHE A 235 -6.76 21.43 1.44
C PHE A 235 -5.73 21.86 0.39
N ILE A 236 -4.75 22.70 0.75
CA ILE A 236 -3.68 23.12 -0.16
C ILE A 236 -2.87 21.92 -0.65
N ILE A 237 -2.44 21.05 0.27
CA ILE A 237 -1.69 19.83 -0.10
C ILE A 237 -2.55 18.94 -1.01
N PHE A 238 -3.80 18.72 -0.66
CA PHE A 238 -4.76 17.94 -1.44
C PHE A 238 -4.91 18.51 -2.85
N PHE A 239 -5.11 19.80 -2.99
CA PHE A 239 -5.27 20.48 -4.28
C PHE A 239 -4.03 20.34 -5.17
N ILE A 240 -2.82 20.50 -4.59
CA ILE A 240 -1.56 20.30 -5.31
C ILE A 240 -1.48 18.87 -5.88
N HIS A 241 -1.89 17.86 -5.10
CA HIS A 241 -1.90 16.48 -5.55
C HIS A 241 -2.98 16.19 -6.60
N GLU A 242 -4.15 16.83 -6.51
CA GLU A 242 -5.19 16.76 -7.55
C GLU A 242 -4.73 17.36 -8.87
N VAL A 243 -4.05 18.51 -8.83
CA VAL A 243 -3.46 19.13 -10.04
C VAL A 243 -2.42 18.20 -10.68
N ARG A 244 -1.60 17.52 -9.88
CA ARG A 244 -0.67 16.50 -10.40
C ARG A 244 -1.37 15.36 -11.12
N PHE A 245 -2.56 14.97 -10.70
CA PHE A 245 -3.34 13.93 -11.37
C PHE A 245 -3.66 14.27 -12.83
N ILE A 246 -3.83 15.55 -13.16
CA ILE A 246 -4.04 16.03 -14.53
C ILE A 246 -2.87 15.55 -15.44
N GLY A 247 -1.64 15.57 -14.93
CA GLY A 247 -0.46 15.10 -15.64
C GLY A 247 -0.43 13.58 -15.95
N PHE A 248 -1.19 12.78 -15.17
CA PHE A 248 -1.27 11.33 -15.39
C PHE A 248 -2.41 10.89 -16.33
N ARG A 249 -3.27 11.83 -16.74
CA ARG A 249 -4.34 11.59 -17.72
C ARG A 249 -3.92 12.03 -19.12
N ARG A 250 -4.21 11.18 -20.11
CA ARG A 250 -3.92 11.43 -21.54
C ARG A 250 -5.12 12.02 -22.30
N TYR A 251 -5.78 13.05 -21.77
CA TYR A 251 -6.76 13.83 -22.55
C TYR A 251 -6.03 14.85 -23.47
N LEU A 252 -6.67 15.29 -24.55
CA LEU A 252 -6.05 16.20 -25.52
C LEU A 252 -5.44 17.45 -24.88
N PHE A 253 -6.13 18.07 -23.92
CA PHE A 253 -5.66 19.24 -23.19
C PHE A 253 -4.50 18.92 -22.24
N THR A 254 -4.58 17.78 -21.52
CA THR A 254 -3.56 17.37 -20.56
C THR A 254 -2.31 16.79 -21.21
N LYS A 255 -2.39 16.38 -22.48
CA LYS A 255 -1.25 15.80 -23.24
C LYS A 255 -0.09 16.78 -23.38
N LYS A 256 -0.36 18.07 -23.64
CA LYS A 256 0.67 19.12 -23.71
C LYS A 256 1.30 19.37 -22.34
N LEU A 257 0.49 19.51 -21.30
CA LEU A 257 0.95 19.73 -19.93
C LEU A 257 1.76 18.52 -19.41
N SER A 258 1.29 17.31 -19.66
CA SER A 258 2.02 16.07 -19.30
C SER A 258 3.39 15.99 -20.00
N LYS A 259 3.47 16.36 -21.29
CA LYS A 259 4.75 16.42 -22.02
C LYS A 259 5.70 17.47 -21.43
N LEU A 260 5.20 18.66 -21.08
CA LEU A 260 5.99 19.72 -20.46
C LEU A 260 6.49 19.27 -19.07
N MET A 261 5.63 18.71 -18.22
CA MET A 261 6.03 18.19 -16.91
C MET A 261 7.11 17.10 -17.06
N LYS A 262 6.91 16.13 -17.94
CA LYS A 262 7.91 15.09 -18.22
C LYS A 262 9.25 15.69 -18.65
N TYR A 263 9.23 16.68 -19.55
CA TYR A 263 10.43 17.37 -20.00
C TYR A 263 11.17 18.06 -18.85
N LEU A 264 10.46 18.81 -18.00
CA LEU A 264 11.05 19.48 -16.84
C LEU A 264 11.64 18.49 -15.83
N TYR A 265 10.91 17.42 -15.50
CA TYR A 265 11.43 16.37 -14.61
C TYR A 265 12.64 15.64 -15.22
N LYS A 266 12.62 15.38 -16.54
CA LYS A 266 13.75 14.77 -17.25
C LYS A 266 14.99 15.67 -17.19
N LEU A 267 14.82 16.98 -17.43
CA LEU A 267 15.92 17.94 -17.32
C LEU A 267 16.49 17.99 -15.91
N ASN A 268 15.63 18.04 -14.90
CA ASN A 268 16.04 18.05 -13.49
C ASN A 268 16.82 16.76 -13.12
N LEU A 269 16.27 15.60 -13.46
CA LEU A 269 16.95 14.32 -13.22
C LEU A 269 18.28 14.24 -13.97
N LYS A 270 18.32 14.63 -15.25
CA LYS A 270 19.56 14.65 -16.05
C LYS A 270 20.63 15.56 -15.43
N LYS A 271 20.23 16.74 -14.93
CA LYS A 271 21.12 17.67 -14.21
C LYS A 271 21.69 17.02 -12.95
N ASN A 272 20.83 16.39 -12.15
CA ASN A 272 21.25 15.72 -10.94
C ASN A 272 22.16 14.51 -11.21
N LEU A 273 21.84 13.69 -12.18
CA LEU A 273 22.70 12.57 -12.57
C LEU A 273 24.07 13.04 -13.05
N LYS A 274 24.13 14.10 -13.89
CA LYS A 274 25.42 14.71 -14.32
C LYS A 274 26.24 15.23 -13.14
N LYS A 275 25.62 15.74 -12.11
CA LYS A 275 26.29 16.26 -10.91
C LYS A 275 27.05 15.15 -10.15
N TYR A 276 26.44 13.95 -10.09
CA TYR A 276 26.95 12.87 -9.23
C TYR A 276 27.65 11.75 -10.00
N ILE A 277 27.33 11.51 -11.29
CA ILE A 277 27.85 10.40 -12.07
C ILE A 277 28.78 10.89 -13.17
N LYS A 278 30.05 10.47 -13.11
CA LYS A 278 31.04 10.74 -14.17
C LYS A 278 30.90 9.77 -15.35
N ASP A 279 30.56 8.49 -15.06
CA ASP A 279 30.40 7.43 -16.06
C ASP A 279 29.15 7.62 -16.91
N ASP A 280 29.32 7.75 -18.21
CA ASP A 280 28.24 7.93 -19.18
C ASP A 280 27.36 6.70 -19.34
N TYR A 281 27.94 5.49 -19.22
CA TYR A 281 27.21 4.24 -19.29
C TYR A 281 26.21 4.16 -18.14
N LEU A 282 26.67 4.39 -16.93
CA LEU A 282 25.82 4.36 -15.73
C LEU A 282 24.76 5.48 -15.76
N ARG A 283 25.12 6.70 -16.19
CA ARG A 283 24.15 7.80 -16.38
C ARG A 283 23.00 7.42 -17.32
N LYS A 284 23.32 6.76 -18.42
CA LYS A 284 22.32 6.30 -19.40
C LYS A 284 21.40 5.25 -18.80
N HIS A 285 21.93 4.30 -18.04
CA HIS A 285 21.15 3.22 -17.40
C HIS A 285 20.32 3.72 -16.21
N MET A 286 20.72 4.79 -15.54
CA MET A 286 19.97 5.40 -14.47
C MET A 286 18.89 6.40 -14.94
N MET A 287 18.77 6.65 -16.24
CA MET A 287 17.68 7.46 -16.79
C MET A 287 16.50 6.55 -17.15
N PRO A 288 15.30 6.75 -16.53
CA PRO A 288 14.13 5.97 -16.88
C PRO A 288 13.73 6.13 -18.34
N ASP A 289 13.50 5.02 -19.03
CA ASP A 289 13.08 4.94 -20.44
C ASP A 289 11.56 4.87 -20.63
N TYR A 290 10.81 4.84 -19.53
CA TYR A 290 9.36 4.77 -19.48
C TYR A 290 8.70 6.10 -19.09
N GLU A 291 7.39 6.21 -19.34
CA GLU A 291 6.60 7.43 -19.06
C GLU A 291 6.60 7.79 -17.57
N LEU A 292 6.79 9.09 -17.27
CA LEU A 292 6.68 9.63 -15.92
C LEU A 292 5.30 9.26 -15.32
N GLY A 293 5.31 8.68 -14.13
CA GLY A 293 4.11 8.26 -13.40
C GLY A 293 3.61 6.86 -13.75
N CYS A 294 4.15 6.19 -14.79
CA CYS A 294 3.82 4.79 -15.08
C CYS A 294 4.19 3.86 -13.91
N ARG A 295 5.28 4.16 -13.24
CA ARG A 295 5.65 3.65 -11.90
C ARG A 295 5.54 4.81 -10.91
N ARG A 296 5.55 4.51 -9.61
CA ARG A 296 5.50 5.56 -8.58
C ARG A 296 6.69 6.49 -8.71
N VAL A 297 6.42 7.80 -8.80
CA VAL A 297 7.47 8.82 -8.75
C VAL A 297 7.92 8.98 -7.32
N ILE A 298 9.23 8.90 -7.07
CA ILE A 298 9.79 8.84 -5.72
C ILE A 298 10.41 10.20 -5.35
N PRO A 299 9.86 10.91 -4.36
CA PRO A 299 10.47 12.12 -3.84
C PRO A 299 11.60 11.78 -2.88
N SER A 300 12.84 12.12 -3.22
CA SER A 300 14.02 11.92 -2.35
C SER A 300 15.11 12.93 -2.67
N ASN A 301 15.67 13.54 -1.62
CA ASN A 301 16.87 14.39 -1.70
C ASN A 301 18.13 13.63 -1.32
N ALA A 302 18.00 12.48 -0.63
CA ALA A 302 19.12 11.74 -0.07
C ALA A 302 19.62 10.59 -0.96
N TYR A 303 18.75 10.02 -1.80
CA TYR A 303 19.05 8.78 -2.54
C TYR A 303 20.17 8.96 -3.58
N LEU A 304 20.04 9.94 -4.49
CA LEU A 304 21.07 10.14 -5.50
C LEU A 304 22.44 10.50 -4.88
N PRO A 305 22.55 11.42 -3.90
CA PRO A 305 23.83 11.65 -3.23
C PRO A 305 24.41 10.41 -2.56
N ALA A 306 23.57 9.54 -1.99
CA ALA A 306 24.01 8.32 -1.34
C ALA A 306 24.58 7.27 -2.31
N LEU A 307 24.01 7.16 -3.51
CA LEU A 307 24.47 6.21 -4.53
C LEU A 307 25.89 6.49 -5.04
N PHE A 308 26.42 7.72 -4.87
CA PHE A 308 27.70 8.14 -5.41
C PHE A 308 28.74 8.49 -4.31
N ARG A 309 28.59 7.85 -3.17
CA ARG A 309 29.61 7.82 -2.14
C ARG A 309 30.70 6.82 -2.52
N ASP A 310 31.92 7.05 -2.06
CA ASP A 310 33.09 6.22 -2.40
C ASP A 310 32.92 4.73 -2.03
N ASN A 311 32.14 4.46 -0.98
CA ASN A 311 31.83 3.09 -0.53
C ASN A 311 30.54 2.51 -1.11
N VAL A 312 29.88 3.18 -2.06
CA VAL A 312 28.62 2.71 -2.68
C VAL A 312 28.83 2.44 -4.17
N GLU A 313 28.43 1.27 -4.60
CA GLU A 313 28.50 0.84 -6.00
C GLU A 313 27.09 0.51 -6.52
N VAL A 314 26.79 0.91 -7.74
CA VAL A 314 25.52 0.59 -8.42
C VAL A 314 25.78 -0.40 -9.53
N ASP A 315 25.22 -1.60 -9.43
CA ASP A 315 25.26 -2.60 -10.49
C ASP A 315 23.93 -2.57 -11.28
N VAL A 316 24.04 -2.37 -12.58
CA VAL A 316 22.91 -2.34 -13.53
C VAL A 316 22.98 -3.50 -14.52
N SER A 317 23.96 -4.41 -14.41
CA SER A 317 24.16 -5.54 -15.31
C SER A 317 23.11 -6.65 -15.13
N GLY A 318 22.50 -6.68 -13.94
CA GLY A 318 21.54 -7.70 -13.52
C GLY A 318 22.19 -8.88 -12.80
N ILE A 319 21.39 -9.55 -12.00
CA ILE A 319 21.80 -10.72 -11.21
C ILE A 319 21.66 -11.99 -12.06
N ASP A 320 22.72 -12.80 -12.10
CA ASP A 320 22.72 -14.14 -12.68
C ASP A 320 22.35 -15.17 -11.60
N ALA A 321 23.09 -15.18 -10.49
CA ALA A 321 22.87 -16.09 -9.38
C ALA A 321 23.34 -15.49 -8.04
N ILE A 322 22.79 -16.00 -6.96
CA ILE A 322 23.33 -15.82 -5.61
C ILE A 322 24.25 -17.02 -5.36
N THR A 323 25.43 -16.77 -4.79
CA THR A 323 26.43 -17.77 -4.45
C THR A 323 26.60 -17.86 -2.93
N ALA A 324 27.36 -18.82 -2.44
CA ALA A 324 27.65 -18.92 -1.00
C ALA A 324 28.30 -17.66 -0.42
N ALA A 325 29.10 -16.94 -1.22
CA ALA A 325 29.87 -15.77 -0.77
C ALA A 325 29.26 -14.41 -1.22
N GLY A 326 28.19 -14.38 -2.01
CA GLY A 326 27.63 -13.12 -2.52
C GLY A 326 26.78 -13.26 -3.77
N ILE A 327 26.93 -12.35 -4.72
CA ILE A 327 26.15 -12.30 -5.97
C ILE A 327 27.08 -12.41 -7.17
N ARG A 328 26.75 -13.29 -8.12
CA ARG A 328 27.30 -13.30 -9.47
C ARG A 328 26.35 -12.51 -10.37
N THR A 329 26.91 -11.53 -11.05
CA THR A 329 26.17 -10.68 -12.00
C THR A 329 26.19 -11.27 -13.41
N LYS A 330 25.31 -10.81 -14.30
CA LYS A 330 25.21 -11.33 -15.67
C LYS A 330 26.43 -11.02 -16.56
N ASN A 331 27.23 -10.02 -16.18
CA ASN A 331 28.51 -9.73 -16.83
C ASN A 331 29.68 -10.55 -16.26
N GLY A 332 29.40 -11.53 -15.38
CA GLY A 332 30.38 -12.48 -14.82
C GLY A 332 31.09 -12.03 -13.55
N ASN A 333 30.86 -10.83 -13.05
CA ASN A 333 31.49 -10.36 -11.82
C ASN A 333 30.94 -11.09 -10.59
N ASN A 334 31.84 -11.50 -9.68
CA ASN A 334 31.47 -12.01 -8.37
C ASN A 334 31.62 -10.92 -7.32
N ILE A 335 30.52 -10.54 -6.69
CA ILE A 335 30.46 -9.46 -5.68
C ILE A 335 30.29 -10.10 -4.31
N PRO A 336 31.34 -10.08 -3.45
CA PRO A 336 31.28 -10.68 -2.13
C PRO A 336 30.41 -9.84 -1.20
N LEU A 337 29.55 -10.49 -0.41
CA LEU A 337 28.60 -9.87 0.50
C LEU A 337 28.55 -10.62 1.83
N ASP A 338 28.40 -9.88 2.93
CA ASP A 338 28.10 -10.40 4.25
C ASP A 338 26.58 -10.43 4.51
N ILE A 339 25.88 -9.44 3.93
CA ILE A 339 24.44 -9.25 4.14
C ILE A 339 23.76 -8.96 2.79
N LEU A 340 22.59 -9.58 2.58
CA LEU A 340 21.75 -9.37 1.41
C LEU A 340 20.36 -8.88 1.83
N ILE A 341 19.99 -7.68 1.38
CA ILE A 341 18.71 -7.03 1.69
C ILE A 341 17.83 -7.02 0.45
N TYR A 342 16.65 -7.65 0.54
CA TYR A 342 15.63 -7.59 -0.49
C TYR A 342 14.76 -6.34 -0.30
N ALA A 343 14.92 -5.33 -1.17
CA ALA A 343 14.06 -4.16 -1.28
C ALA A 343 13.12 -4.31 -2.49
N THR A 344 12.54 -5.49 -2.64
CA THR A 344 11.83 -5.97 -3.84
C THR A 344 10.31 -5.79 -3.77
N GLY A 345 9.82 -5.14 -2.70
CA GLY A 345 8.42 -4.76 -2.54
C GLY A 345 7.51 -5.91 -2.11
N TYR A 346 6.23 -5.81 -2.48
CA TYR A 346 5.17 -6.68 -1.98
C TYR A 346 4.39 -7.31 -3.11
N PHE A 347 3.73 -8.45 -2.82
CA PHE A 347 2.68 -8.97 -3.68
C PHE A 347 1.47 -8.07 -3.61
N ALA A 348 1.19 -7.36 -4.71
CA ALA A 348 0.03 -6.51 -4.87
C ALA A 348 -0.97 -7.17 -5.83
N TYR A 349 -1.89 -6.41 -6.40
CA TYR A 349 -2.90 -6.93 -7.35
C TYR A 349 -2.32 -7.59 -8.61
N SER A 350 -1.04 -7.42 -8.90
CA SER A 350 -0.33 -8.20 -9.94
C SER A 350 -0.31 -9.69 -9.63
N ASN A 351 -0.29 -10.08 -8.35
CA ASN A 351 -0.34 -11.47 -7.90
C ASN A 351 -1.34 -11.66 -6.76
N ILE A 352 -2.61 -11.72 -7.11
CA ILE A 352 -3.74 -11.74 -6.19
C ILE A 352 -3.71 -12.91 -5.19
N ASN A 353 -3.22 -14.09 -5.62
CA ASN A 353 -3.16 -15.27 -4.75
C ASN A 353 -2.18 -15.11 -3.60
N LYS A 354 -1.13 -14.31 -3.81
CA LYS A 354 -0.10 -14.00 -2.81
C LYS A 354 -0.40 -12.69 -2.08
N MET A 355 -1.28 -11.84 -2.65
CA MET A 355 -1.74 -10.61 -2.00
C MET A 355 -2.79 -10.91 -0.92
N LEU A 356 -3.80 -11.74 -1.23
CA LEU A 356 -4.82 -12.12 -0.26
C LEU A 356 -4.20 -13.06 0.79
N SER A 357 -4.19 -12.62 2.03
CA SER A 357 -3.56 -13.33 3.14
C SER A 357 -4.35 -14.58 3.59
N PHE A 358 -5.61 -14.71 3.16
CA PHE A 358 -6.51 -15.81 3.54
C PHE A 358 -7.48 -16.16 2.40
N LYS A 359 -8.12 -17.33 2.53
CA LYS A 359 -9.12 -17.80 1.55
C LYS A 359 -10.50 -17.27 1.89
N VAL A 360 -11.23 -16.78 0.86
CA VAL A 360 -12.57 -16.24 1.01
C VAL A 360 -13.54 -17.06 0.16
N TYR A 361 -14.51 -17.69 0.82
CA TYR A 361 -15.57 -18.48 0.19
C TYR A 361 -16.92 -17.80 0.38
N GLY A 362 -17.54 -17.37 -0.71
CA GLY A 362 -18.86 -16.74 -0.76
C GLY A 362 -19.99 -17.73 -0.99
N ARG A 363 -21.08 -17.22 -1.57
CA ARG A 363 -22.27 -18.00 -1.96
C ARG A 363 -21.92 -19.08 -2.98
N ASP A 364 -22.68 -20.15 -2.98
CA ASP A 364 -22.51 -21.31 -3.88
C ASP A 364 -21.08 -21.89 -3.83
N GLY A 365 -20.37 -21.74 -2.70
CA GLY A 365 -18.98 -22.19 -2.54
C GLY A 365 -17.96 -21.43 -3.40
N ARG A 366 -18.33 -20.30 -3.99
CA ARG A 366 -17.46 -19.47 -4.83
C ARG A 366 -16.20 -19.06 -4.06
N ASN A 367 -15.05 -19.11 -4.73
CA ASN A 367 -13.74 -18.78 -4.13
C ASN A 367 -13.17 -17.50 -4.74
N LEU A 368 -13.15 -16.42 -3.97
CA LEU A 368 -12.68 -15.10 -4.39
C LEU A 368 -11.23 -15.13 -4.90
N ASN A 369 -10.36 -15.90 -4.24
CA ASN A 369 -8.97 -16.01 -4.63
C ASN A 369 -8.84 -16.63 -6.04
N SER A 370 -9.70 -17.59 -6.37
CA SER A 370 -9.73 -18.22 -7.69
C SER A 370 -10.35 -17.33 -8.75
N GLU A 371 -11.46 -16.64 -8.45
CA GLU A 371 -12.12 -15.71 -9.36
C GLU A 371 -11.21 -14.54 -9.73
N TRP A 372 -10.51 -13.99 -8.77
CA TRP A 372 -9.60 -12.87 -8.98
C TRP A 372 -8.31 -13.23 -9.71
N LYS A 373 -8.01 -14.54 -9.93
CA LYS A 373 -6.90 -14.94 -10.83
C LYS A 373 -7.09 -14.45 -12.26
N ALA A 374 -8.33 -14.42 -12.74
CA ALA A 374 -8.65 -13.91 -14.08
C ALA A 374 -8.55 -12.37 -14.16
N GLY A 375 -8.83 -11.69 -13.07
CA GLY A 375 -8.80 -10.22 -12.91
C GLY A 375 -9.60 -9.83 -11.69
N ALA A 376 -9.03 -8.99 -10.83
CA ALA A 376 -9.71 -8.54 -9.62
C ALA A 376 -10.85 -7.58 -9.97
N VAL A 377 -12.06 -7.89 -9.53
CA VAL A 377 -13.28 -7.12 -9.76
C VAL A 377 -13.96 -6.75 -8.44
N SER A 378 -14.64 -5.61 -8.41
CA SER A 378 -15.41 -5.17 -7.26
C SER A 378 -16.37 -4.05 -7.66
N TYR A 379 -17.38 -3.80 -6.86
CA TYR A 379 -18.19 -2.59 -6.96
C TYR A 379 -17.64 -1.51 -6.04
N LYS A 380 -17.38 -0.33 -6.59
CA LYS A 380 -16.79 0.84 -5.89
C LYS A 380 -15.44 0.56 -5.19
N GLY A 381 -14.80 -0.59 -5.47
CA GLY A 381 -13.57 -1.01 -4.79
C GLY A 381 -13.80 -1.62 -3.40
N ILE A 382 -15.04 -1.92 -3.04
CA ILE A 382 -15.45 -2.28 -1.67
C ILE A 382 -16.17 -3.62 -1.63
N THR A 383 -17.25 -3.80 -2.40
CA THR A 383 -18.08 -5.01 -2.35
C THR A 383 -17.89 -5.88 -3.59
N VAL A 384 -18.14 -7.18 -3.47
CA VAL A 384 -18.01 -8.16 -4.56
C VAL A 384 -19.28 -9.00 -4.65
N SER A 385 -19.84 -9.13 -5.84
CA SER A 385 -21.04 -9.93 -6.10
C SER A 385 -20.82 -11.40 -5.77
N GLY A 386 -21.73 -11.99 -4.99
CA GLY A 386 -21.63 -13.33 -4.45
C GLY A 386 -20.90 -13.43 -3.09
N TYR A 387 -20.57 -12.28 -2.49
CA TYR A 387 -19.92 -12.21 -1.16
C TYR A 387 -20.71 -11.23 -0.26
N PRO A 388 -21.88 -11.66 0.26
CA PRO A 388 -22.76 -10.78 1.02
C PRO A 388 -22.11 -10.25 2.28
N ASN A 389 -22.38 -9.00 2.64
CA ASN A 389 -21.85 -8.35 3.84
C ASN A 389 -20.31 -8.40 3.98
N TYR A 390 -19.57 -8.65 2.88
CA TYR A 390 -18.11 -8.62 2.84
C TYR A 390 -17.65 -7.32 2.20
N PHE A 391 -16.86 -6.54 2.95
CA PHE A 391 -16.36 -5.23 2.54
C PHE A 391 -14.83 -5.23 2.53
N LYS A 392 -14.23 -5.15 1.34
CA LYS A 392 -12.78 -5.05 1.17
C LYS A 392 -12.35 -3.58 1.13
N ILE A 393 -11.68 -3.10 2.18
CA ILE A 393 -11.05 -1.78 2.13
C ILE A 393 -9.71 -1.88 1.39
N ASN A 394 -9.44 -0.93 0.52
CA ASN A 394 -8.37 -0.99 -0.47
C ASN A 394 -8.53 -2.16 -1.45
N GLY A 395 -9.76 -2.40 -1.91
CA GLY A 395 -10.07 -3.38 -2.95
C GLY A 395 -9.58 -2.95 -4.33
N PRO A 396 -9.97 -3.69 -5.40
CA PRO A 396 -9.58 -3.37 -6.78
C PRO A 396 -9.92 -1.94 -7.19
N ASN A 397 -9.03 -1.30 -7.95
CA ASN A 397 -9.16 0.08 -8.46
C ASN A 397 -9.33 1.17 -7.38
N THR A 398 -8.67 1.01 -6.23
CA THR A 398 -8.70 2.00 -5.13
C THR A 398 -7.33 2.54 -4.71
N GLY A 399 -6.24 2.00 -5.26
CA GLY A 399 -4.91 2.55 -5.00
C GLY A 399 -4.73 3.92 -5.64
N THR A 400 -3.87 4.75 -5.08
CA THR A 400 -3.51 6.05 -5.63
C THR A 400 -2.07 6.10 -6.10
N GLY A 401 -1.83 6.61 -7.31
CA GLY A 401 -0.48 6.89 -7.82
C GLY A 401 0.00 8.32 -7.55
N HIS A 402 -0.87 9.21 -7.07
CA HIS A 402 -0.62 10.66 -7.02
C HIS A 402 -0.95 11.34 -5.70
N SER A 403 -1.73 10.71 -4.82
CA SER A 403 -2.25 11.33 -3.60
C SER A 403 -2.11 10.41 -2.38
N SER A 404 -2.73 10.78 -1.26
CA SER A 404 -2.72 10.01 -0.03
C SER A 404 -3.75 8.90 -0.07
N GLN A 405 -3.33 7.67 0.22
CA GLN A 405 -4.23 6.54 0.39
C GLN A 405 -5.22 6.72 1.54
N ILE A 406 -4.89 7.55 2.54
CA ILE A 406 -5.79 7.82 3.68
C ILE A 406 -7.10 8.46 3.23
N SER A 407 -7.08 9.37 2.24
CA SER A 407 -8.30 9.99 1.70
C SER A 407 -9.23 8.95 1.04
N TYR A 408 -8.64 7.95 0.38
CA TYR A 408 -9.38 6.82 -0.19
C TYR A 408 -9.94 5.91 0.91
N MET A 409 -9.15 5.61 1.93
CA MET A 409 -9.58 4.79 3.09
C MET A 409 -10.75 5.45 3.82
N GLU A 410 -10.67 6.76 4.10
CA GLU A 410 -11.76 7.50 4.77
C GLU A 410 -13.07 7.40 3.97
N THR A 411 -12.99 7.53 2.66
CA THR A 411 -14.15 7.42 1.76
C THR A 411 -14.75 6.02 1.77
N MET A 412 -13.92 4.99 1.63
CA MET A 412 -14.37 3.59 1.57
C MET A 412 -14.95 3.13 2.92
N VAL A 413 -14.30 3.48 4.02
CA VAL A 413 -14.79 3.11 5.36
C VAL A 413 -16.10 3.82 5.68
N ASN A 414 -16.23 5.11 5.34
CA ASN A 414 -17.49 5.81 5.53
C ASN A 414 -18.63 5.14 4.74
N TYR A 415 -18.38 4.79 3.47
CA TYR A 415 -19.34 4.06 2.64
C TYR A 415 -19.74 2.73 3.29
N THR A 416 -18.76 1.91 3.69
CA THR A 416 -18.98 0.61 4.34
C THR A 416 -19.81 0.72 5.62
N VAL A 417 -19.52 1.72 6.45
CA VAL A 417 -20.26 1.91 7.71
C VAL A 417 -21.70 2.38 7.46
N GLU A 418 -21.93 3.20 6.42
CA GLU A 418 -23.31 3.54 6.00
C GLU A 418 -24.07 2.30 5.46
N ASP A 419 -23.41 1.40 4.71
CA ASP A 419 -23.97 0.13 4.27
C ASP A 419 -24.41 -0.71 5.49
N ILE A 420 -23.53 -0.89 6.47
CA ILE A 420 -23.83 -1.62 7.72
C ILE A 420 -25.00 -0.96 8.47
N CYS A 421 -25.00 0.36 8.59
CA CYS A 421 -26.09 1.09 9.25
C CYS A 421 -27.42 0.92 8.52
N ALA A 422 -27.41 0.89 7.19
CA ALA A 422 -28.63 0.70 6.39
C ALA A 422 -29.25 -0.69 6.60
N VAL A 423 -28.39 -1.73 6.60
CA VAL A 423 -28.84 -3.12 6.89
C VAL A 423 -29.36 -3.26 8.32
N ARG A 424 -28.77 -2.57 9.29
CA ARG A 424 -29.20 -2.60 10.69
C ARG A 424 -30.53 -1.90 10.96
N ARG A 425 -30.91 -0.91 10.11
CA ARG A 425 -32.19 -0.18 10.28
C ARG A 425 -33.42 -1.02 9.91
N ASP A 426 -33.23 -2.04 9.09
CA ASP A 426 -34.30 -2.96 8.67
C ASP A 426 -33.98 -4.39 9.12
N ASN A 427 -34.61 -4.82 10.19
CA ASN A 427 -34.41 -6.14 10.78
C ASN A 427 -34.82 -7.30 9.83
N SER A 428 -35.58 -7.03 8.76
CA SER A 428 -35.94 -8.04 7.77
C SER A 428 -34.77 -8.37 6.82
N ILE A 429 -33.76 -7.48 6.73
CA ILE A 429 -32.59 -7.66 5.88
C ILE A 429 -31.48 -8.32 6.71
N LYS A 430 -31.11 -9.57 6.40
CA LYS A 430 -29.98 -10.27 7.02
C LYS A 430 -28.66 -9.88 6.38
N ALA A 431 -28.63 -9.79 5.05
CA ALA A 431 -27.42 -9.42 4.32
C ALA A 431 -27.75 -8.66 3.03
N ILE A 432 -26.74 -7.96 2.51
CA ILE A 432 -26.77 -7.32 1.19
C ILE A 432 -25.66 -7.89 0.31
N ASP A 433 -25.99 -8.17 -0.94
CA ASP A 433 -25.06 -8.65 -1.95
C ASP A 433 -25.13 -7.73 -3.17
N VAL A 434 -24.02 -7.16 -3.60
CA VAL A 434 -24.05 -6.26 -4.75
C VAL A 434 -24.49 -7.04 -6.02
N ARG A 435 -25.41 -6.45 -6.77
CA ARG A 435 -25.92 -7.07 -8.00
C ARG A 435 -24.81 -7.21 -9.03
N SER A 436 -24.75 -8.36 -9.69
CA SER A 436 -23.71 -8.68 -10.68
C SER A 436 -23.71 -7.74 -11.89
N ASP A 437 -24.89 -7.31 -12.34
CA ASP A 437 -25.06 -6.35 -13.44
C ASP A 437 -24.50 -4.96 -13.06
N VAL A 438 -24.76 -4.51 -11.83
CA VAL A 438 -24.26 -3.23 -11.29
C VAL A 438 -22.72 -3.26 -11.18
N GLN A 439 -22.17 -4.35 -10.63
CA GLN A 439 -20.72 -4.54 -10.56
C GLN A 439 -20.08 -4.55 -11.95
N SER A 440 -20.66 -5.29 -12.90
CA SER A 440 -20.14 -5.42 -14.26
C SER A 440 -20.14 -4.07 -15.00
N LYS A 441 -21.24 -3.30 -14.88
CA LYS A 441 -21.34 -1.94 -15.42
C LYS A 441 -20.29 -0.99 -14.84
N TYR A 442 -20.09 -1.06 -13.52
CA TYR A 442 -19.04 -0.28 -12.83
C TYR A 442 -17.64 -0.66 -13.32
N MET A 443 -17.32 -1.95 -13.40
CA MET A 443 -16.00 -2.41 -13.85
C MET A 443 -15.72 -2.04 -15.32
N THR A 444 -16.72 -2.09 -16.18
CA THR A 444 -16.61 -1.64 -17.58
C THR A 444 -16.24 -0.14 -17.65
N LYS A 445 -16.91 0.68 -16.82
CA LYS A 445 -16.58 2.12 -16.71
C LYS A 445 -15.13 2.30 -16.24
N MET A 446 -14.71 1.59 -15.18
CA MET A 446 -13.34 1.70 -14.64
C MET A 446 -12.30 1.28 -15.66
N LYS A 447 -12.51 0.16 -16.37
CA LYS A 447 -11.63 -0.33 -17.44
C LYS A 447 -11.49 0.68 -18.58
N ASN A 448 -12.60 1.27 -19.02
CA ASN A 448 -12.58 2.28 -20.08
C ASN A 448 -11.86 3.57 -19.63
N THR A 449 -12.08 4.01 -18.40
CA THR A 449 -11.39 5.18 -17.84
C THR A 449 -9.89 4.92 -17.68
N MET A 450 -9.50 3.70 -17.29
CA MET A 450 -8.09 3.30 -17.13
C MET A 450 -7.31 3.40 -18.44
N LYS A 451 -7.94 3.13 -19.59
CA LYS A 451 -7.31 3.27 -20.94
C LYS A 451 -6.78 4.68 -21.22
N SER A 452 -7.29 5.70 -20.54
CA SER A 452 -6.84 7.10 -20.70
C SER A 452 -5.68 7.49 -19.77
N THR A 453 -5.17 6.56 -18.96
CA THR A 453 -4.13 6.86 -17.97
C THR A 453 -2.74 6.43 -18.42
N VAL A 454 -1.70 7.07 -17.87
CA VAL A 454 -0.31 6.68 -18.05
C VAL A 454 -0.03 5.29 -17.45
N TRP A 455 -0.78 4.88 -16.45
CA TRP A 455 -0.62 3.57 -15.80
C TRP A 455 -0.91 2.42 -16.76
N GLN A 456 -1.92 2.55 -17.63
CA GLN A 456 -2.22 1.54 -18.64
C GLN A 456 -1.27 1.63 -19.86
N ASN A 457 -0.92 2.85 -20.30
CA ASN A 457 -0.27 3.08 -21.60
C ASN A 457 1.18 3.56 -21.51
N GLY A 458 1.76 3.63 -20.31
CA GLY A 458 3.07 4.26 -20.08
C GLY A 458 4.28 3.41 -20.41
N ASN A 459 4.12 2.26 -21.05
CA ASN A 459 5.19 1.36 -21.51
C ASN A 459 6.21 1.01 -20.42
N CYS A 460 5.71 0.64 -19.21
CA CYS A 460 6.57 0.15 -18.13
C CYS A 460 6.08 -1.19 -17.58
N LYS A 461 7.01 -2.00 -17.09
CA LYS A 461 6.73 -3.08 -16.16
C LYS A 461 6.56 -2.48 -14.77
N SER A 462 5.40 -2.67 -14.14
CA SER A 462 5.06 -2.08 -12.85
C SER A 462 4.26 -3.07 -12.03
N PHE A 463 4.40 -3.03 -10.70
CA PHE A 463 3.56 -3.81 -9.79
C PHE A 463 2.07 -3.39 -9.86
N TYR A 464 1.76 -2.30 -10.56
CA TYR A 464 0.39 -1.88 -10.85
C TYR A 464 -0.30 -2.77 -11.88
N LYS A 465 0.46 -3.41 -12.79
CA LYS A 465 -0.05 -4.20 -13.90
C LYS A 465 0.01 -5.68 -13.61
N LYS A 466 -0.98 -6.41 -14.07
CA LYS A 466 -0.94 -7.87 -14.06
C LYS A 466 -0.03 -8.36 -15.18
N ASP A 467 0.95 -9.21 -14.85
CA ASP A 467 2.03 -9.61 -15.75
C ASP A 467 1.57 -10.20 -17.09
N LYS A 468 0.50 -11.01 -17.10
CA LYS A 468 0.02 -11.69 -18.31
C LYS A 468 -0.95 -10.85 -19.15
N THR A 469 -1.78 -10.02 -18.54
CA THR A 469 -2.82 -9.26 -19.26
C THR A 469 -2.44 -7.80 -19.46
N GLY A 470 -1.46 -7.30 -18.72
CA GLY A 470 -1.11 -5.88 -18.69
C GLY A 470 -2.22 -4.98 -18.15
N GLU A 471 -3.28 -5.54 -17.56
CA GLU A 471 -4.39 -4.77 -16.98
C GLU A 471 -3.99 -4.16 -15.62
N VAL A 472 -4.38 -2.90 -15.41
CA VAL A 472 -4.19 -2.20 -14.13
C VAL A 472 -5.47 -2.32 -13.32
N THR A 473 -5.43 -3.15 -12.29
CA THR A 473 -6.55 -3.34 -11.35
C THR A 473 -6.24 -2.80 -9.96
N SER A 474 -5.03 -2.31 -9.73
CA SER A 474 -4.58 -1.81 -8.43
C SER A 474 -4.96 -0.34 -8.20
N LEU A 475 -4.83 0.51 -9.22
CA LEU A 475 -5.02 1.95 -9.10
C LEU A 475 -6.44 2.40 -9.49
N SER A 476 -6.88 3.48 -8.84
CA SER A 476 -8.08 4.20 -9.26
C SER A 476 -7.80 5.07 -10.50
N PRO A 477 -8.56 4.95 -11.59
CA PRO A 477 -8.45 5.85 -12.72
C PRO A 477 -9.18 7.19 -12.48
N GLU A 478 -9.77 7.39 -11.31
CA GLU A 478 -10.50 8.59 -10.92
C GLU A 478 -9.58 9.55 -10.16
N SER A 479 -9.86 10.86 -10.24
CA SER A 479 -9.31 11.82 -9.30
C SER A 479 -9.83 11.54 -7.89
N VAL A 480 -9.16 12.03 -6.84
CA VAL A 480 -9.63 11.83 -5.46
C VAL A 480 -11.01 12.47 -5.27
N ILE A 481 -11.24 13.63 -5.87
CA ILE A 481 -12.53 14.32 -5.83
C ILE A 481 -13.63 13.42 -6.41
N ASN A 482 -13.44 12.89 -7.62
CA ASN A 482 -14.42 12.00 -8.24
C ASN A 482 -14.62 10.70 -7.46
N PHE A 483 -13.54 10.17 -6.88
CA PHE A 483 -13.59 8.98 -6.03
C PHE A 483 -14.46 9.21 -4.78
N ILE A 484 -14.30 10.37 -4.13
CA ILE A 484 -15.11 10.78 -2.97
C ILE A 484 -16.58 10.93 -3.38
N PHE A 485 -16.86 11.70 -4.43
CA PHE A 485 -18.23 11.95 -4.87
C PHE A 485 -18.97 10.70 -5.31
N SER A 486 -18.32 9.80 -6.04
CA SER A 486 -18.93 8.55 -6.51
C SER A 486 -19.29 7.56 -5.39
N ARG A 487 -18.73 7.74 -4.20
CA ARG A 487 -18.95 6.92 -2.99
C ARG A 487 -19.60 7.69 -1.83
N LYS A 488 -20.08 8.90 -2.09
CA LYS A 488 -20.70 9.74 -1.06
C LYS A 488 -22.04 9.18 -0.58
N TRP A 489 -22.78 8.55 -1.51
CA TRP A 489 -24.11 8.03 -1.21
C TRP A 489 -24.17 6.52 -1.44
N PHE A 490 -24.68 5.83 -0.44
CA PHE A 490 -25.09 4.45 -0.51
C PHE A 490 -26.50 4.33 -1.09
N SER A 491 -26.75 3.26 -1.84
CA SER A 491 -28.08 2.95 -2.39
C SER A 491 -28.37 1.47 -2.31
N LEU A 492 -29.39 1.10 -1.56
CA LEU A 492 -29.86 -0.29 -1.48
C LEU A 492 -30.30 -0.86 -2.85
N ARG A 493 -30.65 0.00 -3.83
CA ARG A 493 -31.03 -0.41 -5.18
C ARG A 493 -29.89 -1.11 -5.94
N ASP A 494 -28.66 -0.89 -5.55
CA ASP A 494 -27.48 -1.50 -6.15
C ASP A 494 -27.24 -2.93 -5.64
N TYR A 495 -28.03 -3.37 -4.63
CA TYR A 495 -27.84 -4.63 -3.93
C TYR A 495 -29.07 -5.52 -4.00
N GLN A 496 -28.84 -6.82 -3.97
CA GLN A 496 -29.83 -7.84 -3.63
C GLN A 496 -29.95 -7.89 -2.11
N LEU A 497 -31.17 -7.83 -1.60
CA LEU A 497 -31.46 -7.94 -0.17
C LEU A 497 -31.75 -9.39 0.18
N LEU A 498 -30.97 -9.96 1.10
CA LEU A 498 -31.17 -11.31 1.64
C LEU A 498 -31.94 -11.17 2.96
N LYS A 499 -33.10 -11.82 3.04
CA LYS A 499 -34.03 -11.74 4.18
C LYS A 499 -33.96 -12.99 5.06
#